data_5b5b92d003d5ea87004063f232ce1a82
#
_entry.id   5b5b92d003d5ea87004063f232ce1a82
#
_cell.length_a   1.000
_cell.length_b   1.000
_cell.length_c   1.000
_cell.angle_alpha   90.00
_cell.angle_beta   90.00
_cell.angle_gamma   90.00
#
_symmetry.space_group_name_H-M   'P 1'
#
loop_
_entity.id
_entity.type
_entity.pdbx_description
1 polymer ?
#
loop_
_entity_poly.entity_id
_entity_poly.type
_entity_poly.pdbx_seq_one_letter_code
_entity_poly.pdbx_strand_id
1 'polypeptide(L)'
;MVLSYDGPSVSSAGVSNVACSGSVSLTVVGRGGAGTSGFSGKVRVGATACAGSVWRSDSGVVCRSSSGGITDGAVSVSSGLQHGSVSRAVSYNAPVVSSVGPSNCASSGGLSLTVVGRGGTGWSDISAAASVGVTGCAASVWRSDSGVVCRSSGGIGGGAAVSVSSGVQRGSVSAAVSYDAPSVSSAGASNVASSGAMSVSVCGRGMGVSGPSAVGRVGGSACASSVWRSDSGLVCRAVAGRGRDHGVLASAGVQRGSVSGAVSYNAPSVSSAGASNVASSGGLSVSVVGWGGMGVSGSSAGGRLGLTACEGSGWVSDSAVVCKAPGGVFGGAVGVVSAGVQRGSASL
;
A
#
# COMPACT_ATOMS: atom_id res chain seq x y z
N MET A 1 58.73 -17.01 44.80
CA MET A 1 57.82 -17.93 44.09
C MET A 1 56.37 -17.42 44.32
N VAL A 2 55.68 -17.00 43.27
CA VAL A 2 54.31 -16.56 43.39
C VAL A 2 53.43 -17.75 42.98
N LEU A 3 52.59 -18.24 43.88
CA LEU A 3 51.63 -19.29 43.62
C LEU A 3 50.43 -18.66 42.91
N SER A 4 50.04 -19.22 41.79
CA SER A 4 48.81 -18.85 41.09
C SER A 4 47.90 -20.08 40.95
N TYR A 5 46.62 -19.85 40.98
CA TYR A 5 45.60 -20.88 40.69
C TYR A 5 45.26 -20.88 39.21
N ASP A 6 44.87 -22.02 38.68
CA ASP A 6 44.43 -22.16 37.32
C ASP A 6 43.14 -21.36 37.08
N GLY A 7 43.09 -20.64 35.97
CA GLY A 7 41.91 -19.94 35.55
C GLY A 7 40.84 -20.86 34.97
N PRO A 8 39.56 -20.46 35.04
CA PRO A 8 38.47 -21.24 34.43
C PRO A 8 38.68 -21.40 32.92
N SER A 9 38.50 -22.59 32.42
CA SER A 9 38.55 -22.92 31.01
C SER A 9 37.22 -23.52 30.61
N VAL A 10 36.47 -22.82 29.76
CA VAL A 10 35.16 -23.27 29.32
C VAL A 10 35.26 -24.02 28.00
N SER A 11 34.78 -25.26 27.96
CA SER A 11 34.86 -26.12 26.78
C SER A 11 33.51 -26.27 26.07
N SER A 12 32.42 -26.22 26.81
CA SER A 12 31.07 -26.35 26.21
C SER A 12 29.98 -25.79 27.10
N ALA A 13 28.80 -25.51 26.47
CA ALA A 13 27.53 -25.27 27.17
C ALA A 13 26.53 -26.32 26.72
N GLY A 14 25.82 -26.90 27.68
CA GLY A 14 24.98 -28.08 27.47
C GLY A 14 23.67 -27.83 26.70
N VAL A 15 23.39 -26.61 26.29
CA VAL A 15 22.21 -26.24 25.47
C VAL A 15 22.63 -25.21 24.45
N SER A 16 22.40 -25.50 23.18
CA SER A 16 22.76 -24.58 22.07
C SER A 16 21.72 -23.52 21.78
N ASN A 17 20.45 -23.76 22.11
CA ASN A 17 19.36 -22.81 21.93
C ASN A 17 18.56 -22.58 23.21
N VAL A 18 18.25 -21.32 23.47
CA VAL A 18 17.58 -20.86 24.68
C VAL A 18 16.34 -20.03 24.30
N ALA A 19 15.26 -20.17 25.06
CA ALA A 19 14.11 -19.30 24.90
C ALA A 19 14.48 -17.84 25.19
N CYS A 20 13.96 -16.90 24.42
CA CYS A 20 14.23 -15.47 24.64
C CYS A 20 13.73 -14.97 25.98
N SER A 21 12.68 -15.58 26.54
CA SER A 21 12.22 -15.34 27.89
C SER A 21 13.23 -15.71 28.98
N GLY A 22 14.26 -16.47 28.62
CA GLY A 22 15.26 -16.96 29.58
C GLY A 22 14.77 -18.11 30.43
N SER A 23 15.29 -18.19 31.65
CA SER A 23 14.96 -19.20 32.66
C SER A 23 15.34 -20.66 32.31
N VAL A 24 16.11 -20.86 31.25
CA VAL A 24 16.65 -22.17 30.86
C VAL A 24 17.92 -22.44 31.65
N SER A 25 18.04 -23.66 32.17
CA SER A 25 19.26 -24.10 32.85
C SER A 25 20.32 -24.55 31.84
N LEU A 26 21.42 -23.84 31.82
CA LEU A 26 22.60 -24.14 31.00
C LEU A 26 23.67 -24.81 31.88
N THR A 27 24.12 -26.00 31.52
CA THR A 27 25.29 -26.59 32.16
C THR A 27 26.53 -26.17 31.41
N VAL A 28 27.37 -25.39 32.04
CA VAL A 28 28.66 -24.92 31.50
C VAL A 28 29.72 -25.85 32.00
N VAL A 29 30.43 -26.48 31.08
CA VAL A 29 31.48 -27.47 31.39
C VAL A 29 32.82 -26.93 30.92
N GLY A 30 33.84 -27.15 31.74
CA GLY A 30 35.20 -26.74 31.45
C GLY A 30 36.24 -27.64 32.11
N ARG A 31 37.46 -27.17 32.12
CA ARG A 31 38.56 -27.82 32.85
C ARG A 31 39.04 -26.89 33.92
N GLY A 32 38.91 -27.28 35.19
CA GLY A 32 39.46 -26.56 36.34
C GLY A 32 39.06 -25.08 36.46
N GLY A 33 39.38 -24.51 37.58
CA GLY A 33 39.27 -23.06 37.82
C GLY A 33 37.86 -22.48 37.98
N ALA A 34 36.80 -23.31 37.94
CA ALA A 34 35.44 -22.86 38.26
C ALA A 34 35.26 -22.55 39.77
N GLY A 35 36.31 -22.83 40.56
CA GLY A 35 36.39 -22.52 41.99
C GLY A 35 35.85 -23.63 42.89
N THR A 36 35.73 -23.29 44.17
CA THR A 36 35.22 -24.19 45.21
C THR A 36 33.81 -23.80 45.63
N SER A 37 33.14 -24.64 46.40
CA SER A 37 31.74 -24.47 46.82
C SER A 37 31.40 -23.15 47.54
N GLY A 38 32.38 -22.38 47.97
CA GLY A 38 32.19 -21.04 48.55
C GLY A 38 32.43 -19.87 47.59
N PHE A 39 32.86 -20.12 46.36
CA PHE A 39 33.09 -19.09 45.35
C PHE A 39 31.92 -18.99 44.38
N SER A 40 31.29 -17.86 44.32
CA SER A 40 30.23 -17.58 43.35
C SER A 40 30.84 -17.35 41.96
N GLY A 41 31.06 -18.41 41.19
CA GLY A 41 31.38 -18.30 39.77
C GLY A 41 30.23 -17.54 39.08
N LYS A 42 30.53 -16.40 38.48
CA LYS A 42 29.54 -15.63 37.69
C LYS A 42 29.59 -16.12 36.26
N VAL A 43 28.45 -16.53 35.73
CA VAL A 43 28.29 -16.93 34.33
C VAL A 43 27.57 -15.85 33.57
N ARG A 44 28.01 -15.60 32.33
CA ARG A 44 27.37 -14.70 31.39
C ARG A 44 27.11 -15.43 30.08
N VAL A 45 26.00 -15.05 29.44
CA VAL A 45 25.67 -15.42 28.08
C VAL A 45 25.68 -14.14 27.25
N GLY A 46 26.69 -14.03 26.39
CA GLY A 46 27.01 -12.77 25.73
C GLY A 46 27.36 -11.69 26.74
N ALA A 47 26.75 -10.53 26.63
CA ALA A 47 26.89 -9.42 27.56
C ALA A 47 26.04 -9.56 28.84
N THR A 48 25.09 -10.50 28.90
CA THR A 48 24.09 -10.59 29.97
C THR A 48 24.49 -11.61 31.02
N ALA A 49 24.46 -11.21 32.28
CA ALA A 49 24.71 -12.15 33.38
C ALA A 49 23.54 -13.13 33.52
N CYS A 50 23.83 -14.37 33.90
CA CYS A 50 22.81 -15.34 34.24
C CYS A 50 21.97 -14.85 35.43
N ALA A 51 20.68 -15.16 35.42
CA ALA A 51 19.76 -14.84 36.53
C ALA A 51 20.15 -15.54 37.83
N GLY A 52 20.89 -16.65 37.73
CA GLY A 52 21.51 -17.36 38.84
C GLY A 52 22.55 -18.34 38.32
N SER A 53 23.59 -18.52 39.11
CA SER A 53 24.65 -19.50 38.81
C SER A 53 24.86 -20.39 40.05
N VAL A 54 24.91 -21.68 39.82
CA VAL A 54 25.12 -22.68 40.87
C VAL A 54 26.38 -23.47 40.53
N TRP A 55 27.33 -23.41 41.41
CA TRP A 55 28.53 -24.23 41.31
C TRP A 55 28.19 -25.71 41.51
N ARG A 56 28.70 -26.59 40.68
CA ARG A 56 28.53 -28.04 40.78
C ARG A 56 29.86 -28.74 41.08
N SER A 57 30.93 -28.35 40.42
CA SER A 57 32.23 -28.88 40.58
C SER A 57 33.26 -27.88 40.03
N ASP A 58 34.56 -28.14 40.25
CA ASP A 58 35.63 -27.31 39.67
C ASP A 58 35.59 -27.29 38.13
N SER A 59 34.94 -28.26 37.50
CA SER A 59 34.77 -28.36 36.04
C SER A 59 33.37 -28.01 35.56
N GLY A 60 32.44 -27.59 36.43
CA GLY A 60 31.06 -27.37 36.01
C GLY A 60 30.26 -26.38 36.84
N VAL A 61 29.56 -25.50 36.13
CA VAL A 61 28.64 -24.50 36.72
C VAL A 61 27.31 -24.61 35.97
N VAL A 62 26.19 -24.58 36.70
CA VAL A 62 24.85 -24.47 36.12
C VAL A 62 24.43 -23.00 36.20
N CYS A 63 24.07 -22.46 35.06
CA CYS A 63 23.59 -21.11 34.89
C CYS A 63 22.13 -21.13 34.49
N ARG A 64 21.32 -20.34 35.16
CA ARG A 64 19.96 -20.04 34.69
C ARG A 64 20.01 -18.81 33.80
N SER A 65 19.72 -19.00 32.51
CA SER A 65 19.80 -17.92 31.55
C SER A 65 18.84 -16.78 31.90
N SER A 66 19.33 -15.57 31.72
CA SER A 66 18.46 -14.40 31.66
C SER A 66 17.77 -14.35 30.30
N SER A 67 16.74 -13.52 30.18
CA SER A 67 16.12 -13.21 28.93
C SER A 67 17.12 -12.52 27.98
N GLY A 68 17.00 -12.74 26.67
CA GLY A 68 17.92 -12.20 25.68
C GLY A 68 17.50 -12.47 24.23
N GLY A 69 18.26 -11.93 23.29
CA GLY A 69 17.95 -12.04 21.86
C GLY A 69 19.22 -11.96 20.99
N ILE A 70 20.26 -12.75 21.32
CA ILE A 70 21.49 -12.81 20.55
C ILE A 70 21.63 -14.13 19.79
N THR A 71 22.29 -14.08 18.65
CA THR A 71 22.80 -15.26 17.94
C THR A 71 24.28 -15.46 18.30
N ASP A 72 24.71 -16.71 18.33
CA ASP A 72 26.13 -17.06 18.52
C ASP A 72 26.79 -16.44 19.76
N GLY A 73 26.04 -16.40 20.87
CA GLY A 73 26.52 -15.84 22.13
C GLY A 73 27.65 -16.64 22.71
N ALA A 74 28.71 -15.95 23.16
CA ALA A 74 29.75 -16.56 23.96
C ALA A 74 29.22 -16.84 25.38
N VAL A 75 29.64 -17.93 25.97
CA VAL A 75 29.43 -18.21 27.39
C VAL A 75 30.74 -17.99 28.12
N SER A 76 30.73 -17.14 29.14
CA SER A 76 31.90 -16.86 29.95
C SER A 76 31.65 -17.19 31.42
N VAL A 77 32.67 -17.69 32.07
CA VAL A 77 32.71 -17.95 33.51
C VAL A 77 33.79 -17.09 34.11
N SER A 78 33.50 -16.41 35.21
CA SER A 78 34.49 -15.67 35.99
C SER A 78 34.55 -16.20 37.43
N SER A 79 35.75 -16.43 37.90
CA SER A 79 36.04 -16.80 39.26
C SER A 79 37.09 -15.84 39.82
N GLY A 80 36.72 -14.95 40.72
CA GLY A 80 37.54 -13.85 41.13
C GLY A 80 37.96 -12.95 39.97
N LEU A 81 39.26 -12.79 39.72
CA LEU A 81 39.82 -11.99 38.63
C LEU A 81 40.08 -12.81 37.35
N GLN A 82 39.85 -14.11 37.39
CA GLN A 82 40.11 -15.01 36.27
C GLN A 82 38.85 -15.24 35.44
N HIS A 83 39.03 -15.39 34.12
CA HIS A 83 37.94 -15.55 33.16
C HIS A 83 38.27 -16.65 32.15
N GLY A 84 37.25 -17.44 31.83
CA GLY A 84 37.27 -18.37 30.73
C GLY A 84 36.01 -18.20 29.88
N SER A 85 36.13 -18.46 28.58
CA SER A 85 34.98 -18.35 27.69
C SER A 85 35.01 -19.34 26.53
N VAL A 86 33.82 -19.66 26.02
CA VAL A 86 33.63 -20.36 24.76
C VAL A 86 32.74 -19.51 23.87
N SER A 87 33.19 -19.27 22.65
CA SER A 87 32.43 -18.49 21.67
C SER A 87 31.39 -19.35 20.94
N ARG A 88 30.32 -18.73 20.42
CA ARG A 88 29.26 -19.36 19.64
C ARG A 88 28.61 -20.57 20.32
N ALA A 89 28.53 -20.54 21.64
CA ALA A 89 28.05 -21.67 22.44
C ALA A 89 26.51 -21.70 22.58
N VAL A 90 25.87 -20.54 22.55
CA VAL A 90 24.42 -20.41 22.82
C VAL A 90 23.81 -19.37 21.87
N SER A 91 22.67 -19.72 21.32
CA SER A 91 21.78 -18.80 20.58
C SER A 91 20.44 -18.71 21.26
N TYR A 92 19.79 -17.55 21.17
CA TYR A 92 18.39 -17.43 21.53
C TYR A 92 17.52 -17.79 20.34
N ASN A 93 16.33 -18.34 20.60
CA ASN A 93 15.38 -18.72 19.55
C ASN A 93 14.96 -17.49 18.72
N ALA A 94 14.92 -17.66 17.40
CA ALA A 94 14.36 -16.64 16.53
C ALA A 94 12.84 -16.52 16.70
N PRO A 95 12.26 -15.34 16.50
CA PRO A 95 10.81 -15.21 16.45
C PRO A 95 10.21 -16.10 15.37
N VAL A 96 9.12 -16.77 15.68
CA VAL A 96 8.30 -17.50 14.71
C VAL A 96 6.91 -16.93 14.75
N VAL A 97 6.49 -16.24 13.70
CA VAL A 97 5.14 -15.71 13.58
C VAL A 97 4.24 -16.78 13.02
N SER A 98 3.16 -17.11 13.74
CA SER A 98 2.21 -18.15 13.35
C SER A 98 0.89 -17.59 12.83
N SER A 99 0.43 -16.46 13.36
CA SER A 99 -0.82 -15.85 12.94
C SER A 99 -0.85 -14.35 13.27
N VAL A 100 -1.74 -13.66 12.57
CA VAL A 100 -2.01 -12.23 12.76
C VAL A 100 -3.52 -12.03 12.76
N GLY A 101 -4.04 -11.24 13.65
CA GLY A 101 -5.46 -10.88 13.70
C GLY A 101 -5.63 -9.39 14.03
N PRO A 102 -6.56 -8.71 13.37
CA PRO A 102 -7.34 -9.11 12.20
C PRO A 102 -6.53 -9.13 10.90
N SER A 103 -7.03 -9.83 9.89
CA SER A 103 -6.35 -10.01 8.59
C SER A 103 -6.63 -8.89 7.58
N ASN A 104 -7.54 -7.97 7.88
CA ASN A 104 -7.87 -6.83 7.02
C ASN A 104 -7.76 -5.52 7.79
N CYS A 105 -7.16 -4.51 7.17
CA CYS A 105 -6.91 -3.19 7.74
C CYS A 105 -7.49 -2.10 6.87
N ALA A 106 -7.94 -1.01 7.49
CA ALA A 106 -8.22 0.20 6.75
C ALA A 106 -6.94 0.71 6.06
N SER A 107 -7.05 1.20 4.83
CA SER A 107 -5.93 1.77 4.08
C SER A 107 -5.29 2.97 4.78
N SER A 108 -6.04 3.71 5.59
CA SER A 108 -5.53 4.77 6.47
C SER A 108 -4.65 4.24 7.63
N GLY A 109 -4.70 2.95 7.92
CA GLY A 109 -4.00 2.35 9.06
C GLY A 109 -4.67 2.59 10.41
N GLY A 110 -3.88 2.50 11.48
CA GLY A 110 -4.34 2.77 12.84
C GLY A 110 -4.99 1.59 13.56
N LEU A 111 -5.19 0.46 12.87
CA LEU A 111 -5.76 -0.74 13.47
C LEU A 111 -4.72 -1.48 14.31
N SER A 112 -5.12 -1.98 15.46
CA SER A 112 -4.27 -2.82 16.31
C SER A 112 -4.31 -4.27 15.83
N LEU A 113 -3.18 -4.75 15.36
CA LEU A 113 -2.96 -6.13 14.94
C LEU A 113 -2.33 -6.91 16.10
N THR A 114 -2.90 -8.03 16.45
CA THR A 114 -2.26 -8.98 17.36
C THR A 114 -1.45 -9.97 16.56
N VAL A 115 -0.15 -9.90 16.70
CA VAL A 115 0.79 -10.85 16.07
C VAL A 115 1.10 -11.94 17.08
N VAL A 116 0.74 -13.16 16.77
CA VAL A 116 0.94 -14.32 17.64
C VAL A 116 2.01 -15.22 17.02
N GLY A 117 2.88 -15.73 17.88
CA GLY A 117 3.97 -16.58 17.45
C GLY A 117 4.45 -17.51 18.55
N ARG A 118 5.63 -18.08 18.36
CA ARG A 118 6.31 -18.91 19.35
C ARG A 118 7.72 -18.42 19.53
N GLY A 119 8.12 -18.20 20.77
CA GLY A 119 9.48 -17.87 21.17
C GLY A 119 10.09 -16.69 20.42
N GLY A 120 11.13 -16.13 20.94
CA GLY A 120 11.93 -15.16 20.20
C GLY A 120 11.34 -13.78 19.96
N THR A 121 10.11 -13.47 20.41
CA THR A 121 9.58 -12.09 20.27
C THR A 121 10.22 -11.12 21.25
N GLY A 122 11.11 -11.59 22.09
CA GLY A 122 11.89 -10.79 23.00
C GLY A 122 11.30 -10.68 24.42
N TRP A 123 11.79 -9.74 25.16
CA TRP A 123 11.32 -9.40 26.51
C TRP A 123 10.93 -7.91 26.59
N SER A 124 10.38 -7.47 27.71
CA SER A 124 9.86 -6.11 27.95
C SER A 124 10.84 -4.95 27.65
N ASP A 125 12.15 -5.18 27.71
CA ASP A 125 13.17 -4.14 27.53
C ASP A 125 13.81 -4.11 26.13
N ILE A 126 13.55 -5.12 25.27
CA ILE A 126 13.97 -5.10 23.87
C ILE A 126 12.76 -4.74 23.02
N SER A 127 12.84 -3.61 22.34
CA SER A 127 11.80 -3.16 21.42
C SER A 127 11.61 -4.19 20.31
N ALA A 128 10.64 -5.10 20.48
CA ALA A 128 10.17 -5.91 19.38
C ALA A 128 9.53 -4.98 18.35
N ALA A 129 10.15 -4.88 17.19
CA ALA A 129 9.61 -4.09 16.09
C ALA A 129 8.82 -5.00 15.16
N ALA A 130 7.59 -4.61 14.88
CA ALA A 130 6.76 -5.29 13.89
C ALA A 130 6.61 -4.44 12.63
N SER A 131 6.44 -5.08 11.50
CA SER A 131 6.17 -4.42 10.22
C SER A 131 5.11 -5.17 9.42
N VAL A 132 4.36 -4.43 8.62
CA VAL A 132 3.38 -4.95 7.66
C VAL A 132 3.89 -4.63 6.27
N GLY A 133 4.20 -5.64 5.48
CA GLY A 133 4.91 -5.50 4.23
C GLY A 133 6.30 -4.88 4.47
N VAL A 134 6.56 -3.79 3.76
CA VAL A 134 7.81 -3.02 3.88
C VAL A 134 7.70 -1.87 4.89
N THR A 135 6.52 -1.65 5.47
CA THR A 135 6.24 -0.50 6.34
C THR A 135 6.24 -0.92 7.80
N GLY A 136 7.03 -0.26 8.62
CA GLY A 136 7.01 -0.46 10.07
C GLY A 136 5.65 -0.12 10.66
N CYS A 137 5.25 -0.83 11.71
CA CYS A 137 4.07 -0.46 12.48
C CYS A 137 4.25 0.94 13.09
N ALA A 138 3.18 1.72 13.15
CA ALA A 138 3.20 3.04 13.79
C ALA A 138 3.58 2.94 15.28
N ALA A 139 3.24 1.81 15.89
CA ALA A 139 3.71 1.43 17.23
C ALA A 139 3.72 -0.09 17.34
N SER A 140 4.69 -0.61 18.08
CA SER A 140 4.77 -2.03 18.43
C SER A 140 4.87 -2.15 19.95
N VAL A 141 4.03 -2.98 20.53
CA VAL A 141 4.01 -3.22 21.98
C VAL A 141 4.18 -4.70 22.23
N TRP A 142 5.24 -5.06 22.90
CA TRP A 142 5.47 -6.41 23.37
C TRP A 142 4.42 -6.79 24.44
N ARG A 143 3.85 -7.95 24.36
CA ARG A 143 2.89 -8.49 25.34
C ARG A 143 3.44 -9.70 26.08
N SER A 144 4.10 -10.58 25.36
CA SER A 144 4.69 -11.82 25.88
C SER A 144 5.70 -12.36 24.89
N ASP A 145 6.44 -13.40 25.25
CA ASP A 145 7.35 -14.11 24.35
C ASP A 145 6.65 -14.76 23.12
N SER A 146 5.33 -14.81 23.14
CA SER A 146 4.50 -15.33 22.06
C SER A 146 3.61 -14.28 21.39
N GLY A 147 3.71 -13.00 21.76
CA GLY A 147 2.78 -11.99 21.25
C GLY A 147 3.28 -10.55 21.22
N VAL A 148 3.05 -9.90 20.10
CA VAL A 148 3.30 -8.46 19.88
C VAL A 148 2.02 -7.82 19.36
N VAL A 149 1.67 -6.66 19.88
CA VAL A 149 0.61 -5.82 19.32
C VAL A 149 1.25 -4.76 18.45
N CYS A 150 0.87 -4.72 17.19
CA CYS A 150 1.33 -3.76 16.19
C CYS A 150 0.17 -2.83 15.82
N ARG A 151 0.34 -1.54 15.94
CA ARG A 151 -0.57 -0.57 15.33
C ARG A 151 -0.18 -0.37 13.88
N SER A 152 -1.05 -0.79 12.95
CA SER A 152 -0.76 -0.74 11.52
C SER A 152 -0.52 0.69 11.06
N SER A 153 0.50 0.88 10.25
CA SER A 153 0.62 2.06 9.41
C SER A 153 -0.37 1.98 8.26
N GLY A 154 -0.66 3.09 7.63
CA GLY A 154 -1.47 3.08 6.42
C GLY A 154 -0.76 2.37 5.27
N GLY A 155 -1.55 1.78 4.37
CA GLY A 155 -1.04 1.02 3.25
C GLY A 155 -2.09 0.68 2.20
N ILE A 156 -1.67 0.01 1.16
CA ILE A 156 -2.51 -0.44 0.04
C ILE A 156 -2.13 -1.85 -0.38
N GLY A 157 -3.06 -2.57 -0.96
CA GLY A 157 -2.83 -3.91 -1.51
C GLY A 157 -3.27 -5.04 -0.59
N GLY A 158 -3.17 -6.26 -1.09
CA GLY A 158 -3.54 -7.48 -0.39
C GLY A 158 -2.35 -8.39 -0.14
N GLY A 159 -2.47 -9.26 0.86
CA GLY A 159 -1.49 -10.30 1.14
C GLY A 159 -0.14 -9.80 1.64
N ALA A 160 -0.10 -8.71 2.39
CA ALA A 160 1.14 -8.21 2.99
C ALA A 160 1.67 -9.21 4.03
N ALA A 161 2.98 -9.45 4.01
CA ALA A 161 3.64 -10.22 5.05
C ALA A 161 3.73 -9.40 6.34
N VAL A 162 3.61 -10.07 7.47
CA VAL A 162 3.89 -9.45 8.78
C VAL A 162 5.17 -10.04 9.33
N SER A 163 6.07 -9.18 9.76
CA SER A 163 7.33 -9.62 10.37
C SER A 163 7.54 -8.98 11.73
N VAL A 164 8.19 -9.73 12.58
CA VAL A 164 8.63 -9.28 13.91
C VAL A 164 10.15 -9.44 13.99
N SER A 165 10.82 -8.42 14.46
CA SER A 165 12.26 -8.44 14.73
C SER A 165 12.52 -8.23 16.22
N SER A 166 13.46 -9.00 16.74
CA SER A 166 13.97 -8.90 18.11
C SER A 166 15.49 -8.93 18.03
N GLY A 167 16.11 -7.79 18.27
CA GLY A 167 17.53 -7.60 18.02
C GLY A 167 17.86 -7.88 16.54
N VAL A 168 18.78 -8.79 16.28
CA VAL A 168 19.22 -9.19 14.93
C VAL A 168 18.37 -10.30 14.31
N GLN A 169 17.45 -10.89 15.08
CA GLN A 169 16.63 -12.01 14.66
C GLN A 169 15.29 -11.53 14.10
N ARG A 170 14.77 -12.22 13.13
CA ARG A 170 13.50 -11.89 12.47
C ARG A 170 12.68 -13.14 12.17
N GLY A 171 11.37 -13.02 12.41
CA GLY A 171 10.37 -13.98 11.99
C GLY A 171 9.29 -13.32 11.17
N SER A 172 8.66 -14.05 10.27
CA SER A 172 7.60 -13.51 9.43
C SER A 172 6.55 -14.55 9.06
N VAL A 173 5.36 -14.07 8.73
CA VAL A 173 4.30 -14.83 8.09
C VAL A 173 3.87 -14.09 6.83
N SER A 174 3.77 -14.80 5.72
CA SER A 174 3.38 -14.25 4.42
C SER A 174 1.87 -14.16 4.28
N ALA A 175 1.39 -13.26 3.43
CA ALA A 175 -0.01 -13.08 3.07
C ALA A 175 -0.97 -12.93 4.28
N ALA A 176 -0.49 -12.33 5.36
CA ALA A 176 -1.20 -12.30 6.64
C ALA A 176 -2.21 -11.15 6.75
N VAL A 177 -1.97 -10.03 6.08
CA VAL A 177 -2.79 -8.83 6.18
C VAL A 177 -3.07 -8.24 4.80
N SER A 178 -4.30 -7.80 4.60
CA SER A 178 -4.71 -7.03 3.43
C SER A 178 -5.20 -5.65 3.87
N TYR A 179 -5.07 -4.68 2.99
CA TYR A 179 -5.71 -3.38 3.15
C TYR A 179 -7.01 -3.31 2.37
N ASP A 180 -7.96 -2.51 2.86
CA ASP A 180 -9.24 -2.30 2.20
C ASP A 180 -9.04 -1.80 0.77
N ALA A 181 -9.78 -2.39 -0.16
CA ALA A 181 -9.80 -1.92 -1.54
C ALA A 181 -10.49 -0.55 -1.65
N PRO A 182 -10.11 0.29 -2.63
CA PRO A 182 -10.85 1.49 -2.92
C PRO A 182 -12.33 1.21 -3.15
N SER A 183 -13.17 2.10 -2.63
CA SER A 183 -14.61 2.10 -2.86
C SER A 183 -14.98 3.50 -3.26
N VAL A 184 -15.48 3.69 -4.47
CA VAL A 184 -15.96 5.00 -4.97
C VAL A 184 -17.45 5.11 -4.69
N SER A 185 -17.84 6.16 -3.98
CA SER A 185 -19.25 6.43 -3.64
C SER A 185 -19.87 7.49 -4.53
N SER A 186 -19.08 8.47 -4.98
CA SER A 186 -19.60 9.55 -5.82
C SER A 186 -18.50 10.25 -6.61
N ALA A 187 -18.93 11.00 -7.63
CA ALA A 187 -18.09 11.95 -8.35
C ALA A 187 -18.71 13.35 -8.23
N GLY A 188 -17.87 14.34 -7.97
CA GLY A 188 -18.31 15.72 -7.68
C GLY A 188 -18.70 16.56 -8.91
N ALA A 189 -18.65 15.98 -10.10
CA ALA A 189 -19.17 16.62 -11.32
C ALA A 189 -20.01 15.60 -12.09
N SER A 190 -21.28 15.90 -12.32
CA SER A 190 -22.16 15.05 -13.12
C SER A 190 -21.98 15.28 -14.63
N ASN A 191 -21.55 16.48 -15.03
CA ASN A 191 -21.26 16.84 -16.42
C ASN A 191 -19.86 17.43 -16.57
N VAL A 192 -19.17 17.01 -17.61
CA VAL A 192 -17.81 17.44 -17.96
C VAL A 192 -17.83 17.99 -19.38
N ALA A 193 -17.07 19.07 -19.63
CA ALA A 193 -16.89 19.55 -20.99
C ALA A 193 -16.30 18.46 -21.88
N SER A 194 -16.79 18.30 -23.10
CA SER A 194 -16.29 17.33 -24.07
C SER A 194 -14.84 17.56 -24.45
N SER A 195 -14.35 18.80 -24.38
CA SER A 195 -12.94 19.16 -24.49
C SER A 195 -12.05 18.63 -23.35
N GLY A 196 -12.65 18.18 -22.24
CA GLY A 196 -11.94 17.72 -21.06
C GLY A 196 -11.43 18.84 -20.18
N ALA A 197 -10.27 18.61 -19.55
CA ALA A 197 -9.57 19.53 -18.66
C ALA A 197 -10.31 19.90 -17.35
N MET A 198 -11.54 19.47 -17.18
CA MET A 198 -12.32 19.72 -15.97
C MET A 198 -11.88 18.79 -14.84
N SER A 199 -11.84 19.32 -13.63
CA SER A 199 -11.52 18.55 -12.43
C SER A 199 -12.77 17.88 -11.87
N VAL A 200 -12.71 16.57 -11.70
CA VAL A 200 -13.75 15.73 -11.10
C VAL A 200 -13.25 15.27 -9.74
N SER A 201 -13.94 15.65 -8.68
CA SER A 201 -13.66 15.14 -7.34
C SER A 201 -14.25 13.74 -7.19
N VAL A 202 -13.43 12.78 -6.89
CA VAL A 202 -13.83 11.38 -6.68
C VAL A 202 -13.83 11.12 -5.19
N CYS A 203 -14.98 10.82 -4.63
CA CYS A 203 -15.15 10.56 -3.20
C CYS A 203 -15.41 9.08 -2.94
N GLY A 204 -14.90 8.58 -1.81
CA GLY A 204 -15.04 7.18 -1.45
C GLY A 204 -14.28 6.81 -0.18
N ARG A 205 -13.69 5.63 -0.16
CA ARG A 205 -12.84 5.12 0.94
C ARG A 205 -11.74 4.25 0.34
N GLY A 206 -10.66 4.08 1.07
CA GLY A 206 -9.61 3.14 0.68
C GLY A 206 -8.70 3.65 -0.43
N MET A 207 -8.61 4.97 -0.62
CA MET A 207 -7.76 5.56 -1.67
C MET A 207 -6.28 5.66 -1.28
N GLY A 208 -5.90 5.07 -0.13
CA GLY A 208 -4.52 5.00 0.34
C GLY A 208 -4.08 6.18 1.19
N VAL A 209 -2.78 6.24 1.50
CA VAL A 209 -2.23 7.13 2.53
C VAL A 209 -1.44 8.31 2.02
N SER A 210 -0.87 8.26 0.84
CA SER A 210 -0.16 9.35 0.15
C SER A 210 0.53 8.86 -1.11
N GLY A 211 0.89 9.77 -1.99
CA GLY A 211 1.76 9.48 -3.12
C GLY A 211 1.05 9.10 -4.42
N PRO A 212 1.81 8.77 -5.47
CA PRO A 212 1.32 8.65 -6.85
C PRO A 212 0.47 7.40 -7.14
N SER A 213 0.11 6.62 -6.14
CA SER A 213 -0.52 5.30 -6.32
C SER A 213 -2.03 5.33 -6.52
N ALA A 214 -2.69 6.45 -6.29
CA ALA A 214 -4.12 6.58 -6.59
C ALA A 214 -4.33 7.17 -7.99
N VAL A 215 -4.87 6.38 -8.89
CA VAL A 215 -5.15 6.78 -10.28
C VAL A 215 -6.65 6.75 -10.52
N GLY A 216 -7.18 7.87 -11.05
CA GLY A 216 -8.56 7.99 -11.46
C GLY A 216 -8.75 7.68 -12.94
N ARG A 217 -9.93 7.18 -13.29
CA ARG A 217 -10.41 7.01 -14.67
C ARG A 217 -11.85 7.48 -14.79
N VAL A 218 -12.19 8.05 -15.94
CA VAL A 218 -13.55 8.38 -16.32
C VAL A 218 -13.90 7.57 -17.57
N GLY A 219 -14.87 6.71 -17.47
CA GLY A 219 -15.16 5.72 -18.50
C GLY A 219 -13.96 4.78 -18.72
N GLY A 220 -13.61 4.55 -19.95
CA GLY A 220 -12.43 3.76 -20.32
C GLY A 220 -11.10 4.51 -20.27
N SER A 221 -11.14 5.85 -20.12
CA SER A 221 -9.96 6.73 -20.24
C SER A 221 -9.35 7.06 -18.90
N ALA A 222 -8.01 6.99 -18.82
CA ALA A 222 -7.30 7.49 -17.64
C ALA A 222 -7.42 9.02 -17.55
N CYS A 223 -7.50 9.55 -16.35
CA CYS A 223 -7.46 11.00 -16.14
C CYS A 223 -6.12 11.57 -16.63
N ALA A 224 -6.15 12.78 -17.20
CA ALA A 224 -4.92 13.48 -17.60
C ALA A 224 -3.97 13.67 -16.41
N SER A 225 -4.53 13.86 -15.22
CA SER A 225 -3.81 13.80 -13.96
C SER A 225 -4.74 13.34 -12.84
N SER A 226 -4.17 12.68 -11.86
CA SER A 226 -4.86 12.29 -10.63
C SER A 226 -4.08 12.83 -9.45
N VAL A 227 -4.76 13.53 -8.55
CA VAL A 227 -4.17 14.10 -7.34
C VAL A 227 -4.87 13.49 -6.14
N TRP A 228 -4.14 12.72 -5.37
CA TRP A 228 -4.63 12.21 -4.09
C TRP A 228 -4.83 13.36 -3.10
N ARG A 229 -5.92 13.36 -2.37
CA ARG A 229 -6.24 14.34 -1.34
C ARG A 229 -6.27 13.73 0.06
N SER A 230 -6.89 12.57 0.15
CA SER A 230 -7.03 11.83 1.40
C SER A 230 -7.42 10.38 1.11
N ASP A 231 -7.47 9.54 2.12
CA ASP A 231 -8.00 8.17 2.00
C ASP A 231 -9.46 8.11 1.50
N SER A 232 -10.18 9.23 1.60
CA SER A 232 -11.57 9.34 1.15
C SER A 232 -11.75 10.09 -0.18
N GLY A 233 -10.69 10.59 -0.82
CA GLY A 233 -10.86 11.35 -2.02
C GLY A 233 -9.61 11.59 -2.87
N LEU A 234 -9.84 11.64 -4.17
CA LEU A 234 -8.87 12.08 -5.17
C LEU A 234 -9.52 13.07 -6.14
N VAL A 235 -8.72 13.91 -6.76
CA VAL A 235 -9.15 14.79 -7.84
C VAL A 235 -8.58 14.26 -9.16
N CYS A 236 -9.46 14.01 -10.11
CA CYS A 236 -9.17 13.53 -11.44
C CYS A 236 -9.38 14.67 -12.44
N ARG A 237 -8.38 15.01 -13.24
CA ARG A 237 -8.56 15.89 -14.38
C ARG A 237 -9.01 15.07 -15.58
N ALA A 238 -10.25 15.24 -15.97
CA ALA A 238 -10.83 14.49 -17.06
C ALA A 238 -10.14 14.79 -18.39
N VAL A 239 -9.92 13.77 -19.20
CA VAL A 239 -9.52 13.93 -20.60
C VAL A 239 -10.74 14.29 -21.44
N ALA A 240 -10.49 14.76 -22.65
CA ALA A 240 -11.55 14.99 -23.61
C ALA A 240 -12.32 13.69 -23.93
N GLY A 241 -13.64 13.81 -24.09
CA GLY A 241 -14.50 12.64 -24.25
C GLY A 241 -15.91 13.00 -24.69
N ARG A 242 -16.75 11.97 -24.83
CA ARG A 242 -18.16 12.09 -25.24
C ARG A 242 -18.99 10.96 -24.68
N GLY A 243 -20.29 11.15 -24.60
CA GLY A 243 -21.23 10.14 -24.14
C GLY A 243 -21.77 10.43 -22.73
N ARG A 244 -22.65 9.58 -22.27
CA ARG A 244 -23.36 9.70 -20.99
C ARG A 244 -23.02 8.54 -20.08
N ASP A 245 -23.30 8.72 -18.80
CA ASP A 245 -23.32 7.66 -17.78
C ASP A 245 -22.02 6.88 -17.67
N HIS A 246 -20.89 7.59 -17.82
CA HIS A 246 -19.59 6.99 -17.62
C HIS A 246 -19.37 6.66 -16.14
N GLY A 247 -18.84 5.46 -15.91
CA GLY A 247 -18.36 5.09 -14.60
C GLY A 247 -17.07 5.85 -14.24
N VAL A 248 -16.88 6.10 -12.95
CA VAL A 248 -15.62 6.63 -12.40
C VAL A 248 -14.95 5.53 -11.60
N LEU A 249 -13.67 5.32 -11.87
CA LEU A 249 -12.87 4.31 -11.23
C LEU A 249 -11.69 4.96 -10.51
N ALA A 250 -11.42 4.50 -9.30
CA ALA A 250 -10.20 4.79 -8.56
C ALA A 250 -9.41 3.49 -8.35
N SER A 251 -8.10 3.56 -8.52
CA SER A 251 -7.20 2.44 -8.21
C SER A 251 -6.14 2.88 -7.20
N ALA A 252 -5.85 2.01 -6.26
CA ALA A 252 -4.75 2.14 -5.30
C ALA A 252 -3.89 0.87 -5.39
N GLY A 253 -2.72 1.01 -5.99
CA GLY A 253 -1.91 -0.14 -6.39
C GLY A 253 -2.67 -1.05 -7.36
N VAL A 254 -2.80 -2.34 -7.01
CA VAL A 254 -3.52 -3.33 -7.84
C VAL A 254 -5.03 -3.37 -7.56
N GLN A 255 -5.47 -2.74 -6.48
CA GLN A 255 -6.87 -2.75 -6.06
C GLN A 255 -7.65 -1.63 -6.74
N ARG A 256 -8.94 -1.86 -6.99
CA ARG A 256 -9.80 -0.94 -7.73
C ARG A 256 -11.18 -0.85 -7.10
N GLY A 257 -11.76 0.35 -7.18
CA GLY A 257 -13.16 0.60 -6.87
C GLY A 257 -13.77 1.51 -7.92
N SER A 258 -15.06 1.38 -8.14
CA SER A 258 -15.76 2.17 -9.16
C SER A 258 -17.20 2.50 -8.75
N VAL A 259 -17.73 3.53 -9.35
CA VAL A 259 -19.13 3.89 -9.36
C VAL A 259 -19.59 4.03 -10.81
N SER A 260 -20.73 3.47 -11.18
CA SER A 260 -21.30 3.56 -12.52
C SER A 260 -22.19 4.80 -12.69
N GLY A 261 -22.32 5.26 -13.93
CA GLY A 261 -23.26 6.35 -14.27
C GLY A 261 -22.99 7.69 -13.59
N ALA A 262 -21.74 7.93 -13.15
CA ALA A 262 -21.41 9.07 -12.30
C ALA A 262 -21.10 10.37 -13.07
N VAL A 263 -20.67 10.27 -14.31
CA VAL A 263 -20.23 11.42 -15.12
C VAL A 263 -20.71 11.30 -16.55
N SER A 264 -21.20 12.39 -17.09
CA SER A 264 -21.52 12.51 -18.51
C SER A 264 -20.70 13.63 -19.15
N TYR A 265 -20.41 13.53 -20.42
CA TYR A 265 -19.88 14.66 -21.18
C TYR A 265 -21.04 15.50 -21.74
N ASN A 266 -20.81 16.81 -21.88
CA ASN A 266 -21.80 17.70 -22.43
C ASN A 266 -22.24 17.25 -23.81
N ALA A 267 -23.54 17.28 -24.05
CA ALA A 267 -24.10 17.02 -25.36
C ALA A 267 -23.79 18.18 -26.34
N PRO A 268 -23.71 17.92 -27.63
CA PRO A 268 -23.62 18.99 -28.62
C PRO A 268 -24.74 20.01 -28.44
N SER A 269 -24.38 21.28 -28.51
CA SER A 269 -25.34 22.39 -28.49
C SER A 269 -25.08 23.24 -29.74
N VAL A 270 -26.05 23.27 -30.64
CA VAL A 270 -25.98 24.05 -31.88
C VAL A 270 -26.63 25.41 -31.62
N SER A 271 -25.97 26.49 -32.02
CA SER A 271 -26.50 27.85 -31.90
C SER A 271 -26.76 28.52 -33.24
N SER A 272 -25.98 28.21 -34.25
CA SER A 272 -26.12 28.83 -35.58
C SER A 272 -25.46 28.00 -36.68
N ALA A 273 -25.80 28.30 -37.92
CA ALA A 273 -25.06 27.84 -39.09
C ALA A 273 -24.57 29.05 -39.90
N GLY A 274 -23.38 28.91 -40.49
CA GLY A 274 -22.70 29.98 -41.23
C GLY A 274 -23.20 30.26 -42.64
N ALA A 275 -24.34 29.67 -43.04
CA ALA A 275 -24.99 29.98 -44.32
C ALA A 275 -26.49 29.98 -44.16
N SER A 276 -27.14 31.04 -44.61
CA SER A 276 -28.62 31.21 -44.64
C SER A 276 -29.28 30.60 -45.88
N ASN A 277 -28.54 30.44 -46.96
CA ASN A 277 -28.99 29.82 -48.21
C ASN A 277 -27.94 28.86 -48.75
N VAL A 278 -28.41 27.72 -49.17
CA VAL A 278 -27.59 26.64 -49.79
C VAL A 278 -28.21 26.34 -51.16
N ALA A 279 -27.36 26.24 -52.20
CA ALA A 279 -27.80 25.85 -53.53
C ALA A 279 -28.52 24.47 -53.50
N SER A 280 -29.57 24.32 -54.26
CA SER A 280 -30.33 23.04 -54.32
C SER A 280 -29.49 21.88 -54.89
N SER A 281 -28.43 22.17 -55.60
CA SER A 281 -27.42 21.19 -56.05
C SER A 281 -26.55 20.68 -54.90
N GLY A 282 -26.53 21.31 -53.74
CA GLY A 282 -25.67 20.99 -52.63
C GLY A 282 -24.21 21.44 -52.83
N GLY A 283 -23.31 20.77 -52.14
CA GLY A 283 -21.87 20.96 -52.29
C GLY A 283 -21.24 22.09 -51.48
N LEU A 284 -22.05 23.03 -50.94
CA LEU A 284 -21.56 24.13 -50.12
C LEU A 284 -21.14 23.65 -48.75
N SER A 285 -20.00 24.16 -48.26
CA SER A 285 -19.56 23.91 -46.89
C SER A 285 -20.21 24.88 -45.91
N VAL A 286 -21.02 24.35 -45.00
CA VAL A 286 -21.73 25.08 -43.95
C VAL A 286 -21.06 24.86 -42.61
N SER A 287 -20.62 25.92 -41.96
CA SER A 287 -20.10 25.84 -40.59
C SER A 287 -21.26 25.82 -39.60
N VAL A 288 -21.40 24.75 -38.86
CA VAL A 288 -22.36 24.62 -37.74
C VAL A 288 -21.65 24.92 -36.46
N VAL A 289 -22.08 25.96 -35.78
CA VAL A 289 -21.43 26.49 -34.56
C VAL A 289 -22.33 26.32 -33.36
N GLY A 290 -21.73 26.10 -32.20
CA GLY A 290 -22.45 25.91 -30.94
C GLY A 290 -21.59 26.17 -29.72
N TRP A 291 -22.08 25.79 -28.56
CA TRP A 291 -21.45 26.08 -27.25
C TRP A 291 -20.59 24.95 -26.72
N GLY A 292 -20.36 23.90 -27.49
CA GLY A 292 -19.52 22.75 -27.06
C GLY A 292 -20.26 21.42 -27.30
N GLY A 293 -19.65 20.34 -26.86
CA GLY A 293 -20.19 19.00 -26.99
C GLY A 293 -20.00 18.36 -28.37
N MET A 294 -19.38 19.03 -29.31
CA MET A 294 -19.14 18.51 -30.65
C MET A 294 -17.98 17.52 -30.71
N GLY A 295 -17.38 17.22 -29.58
CA GLY A 295 -16.36 16.17 -29.44
C GLY A 295 -14.93 16.64 -29.59
N VAL A 296 -14.08 15.71 -29.96
CA VAL A 296 -12.60 15.90 -30.07
C VAL A 296 -12.12 15.56 -31.46
N SER A 297 -10.92 16.03 -31.82
CA SER A 297 -10.26 15.72 -33.08
C SER A 297 -10.21 14.20 -33.32
N GLY A 298 -10.53 13.79 -34.55
CA GLY A 298 -10.62 12.36 -34.90
C GLY A 298 -11.92 11.67 -34.52
N SER A 299 -12.86 12.37 -33.87
CA SER A 299 -14.22 11.85 -33.67
C SER A 299 -15.10 12.17 -34.87
N SER A 300 -15.86 11.20 -35.34
CA SER A 300 -16.87 11.41 -36.39
C SER A 300 -18.04 12.19 -35.78
N ALA A 301 -17.95 13.52 -35.75
CA ALA A 301 -19.12 14.35 -35.58
C ALA A 301 -19.94 14.29 -36.86
N GLY A 302 -21.14 13.76 -36.80
CA GLY A 302 -22.04 13.71 -37.94
C GLY A 302 -22.92 14.94 -37.99
N GLY A 303 -22.93 15.70 -39.10
CA GLY A 303 -23.85 16.79 -39.35
C GLY A 303 -25.05 16.34 -40.18
N ARG A 304 -26.20 16.99 -39.94
CA ARG A 304 -27.40 16.89 -40.76
C ARG A 304 -27.98 18.28 -40.96
N LEU A 305 -28.50 18.50 -42.16
CA LEU A 305 -29.32 19.67 -42.50
C LEU A 305 -30.71 19.19 -42.81
N GLY A 306 -31.68 19.58 -42.00
CA GLY A 306 -33.00 18.99 -42.03
C GLY A 306 -32.95 17.48 -41.74
N LEU A 307 -33.59 16.70 -42.59
CA LEU A 307 -33.59 15.23 -42.48
C LEU A 307 -32.42 14.55 -43.19
N THR A 308 -31.63 15.30 -43.98
CA THR A 308 -30.59 14.73 -44.84
C THR A 308 -29.24 14.84 -44.17
N ALA A 309 -28.47 13.73 -44.21
CA ALA A 309 -27.09 13.74 -43.70
C ALA A 309 -26.19 14.60 -44.61
N CYS A 310 -25.22 15.28 -44.03
CA CYS A 310 -24.19 15.97 -44.78
C CYS A 310 -23.42 14.93 -45.65
N GLU A 311 -23.03 15.32 -46.89
CA GLU A 311 -22.18 14.51 -47.74
C GLU A 311 -20.84 14.21 -47.12
N GLY A 312 -20.37 15.13 -46.27
CA GLY A 312 -19.18 15.01 -45.40
C GLY A 312 -19.31 15.93 -44.21
N SER A 313 -18.82 15.49 -43.09
CA SER A 313 -18.76 16.28 -41.86
C SER A 313 -17.34 16.29 -41.36
N GLY A 314 -16.76 17.47 -41.12
CA GLY A 314 -15.43 17.67 -40.57
C GLY A 314 -15.52 18.33 -39.21
N TRP A 315 -14.91 17.73 -38.21
CA TRP A 315 -14.75 18.35 -36.92
C TRP A 315 -13.73 19.50 -36.99
N VAL A 316 -14.04 20.64 -36.47
CA VAL A 316 -13.17 21.83 -36.42
C VAL A 316 -12.74 22.11 -34.99
N SER A 317 -13.68 22.13 -34.06
CA SER A 317 -13.46 22.35 -32.63
C SER A 317 -14.61 21.74 -31.83
N ASP A 318 -14.49 21.75 -30.50
CA ASP A 318 -15.56 21.31 -29.63
C ASP A 318 -16.86 22.13 -29.79
N SER A 319 -16.77 23.33 -30.41
CA SER A 319 -17.89 24.22 -30.66
C SER A 319 -18.25 24.39 -32.15
N ALA A 320 -17.55 23.68 -33.08
CA ALA A 320 -17.79 23.85 -34.51
C ALA A 320 -17.58 22.57 -35.32
N VAL A 321 -18.47 22.33 -36.26
CA VAL A 321 -18.40 21.27 -37.28
C VAL A 321 -18.69 21.88 -38.64
N VAL A 322 -17.91 21.54 -39.64
CA VAL A 322 -18.20 21.85 -41.04
C VAL A 322 -18.97 20.70 -41.66
N CYS A 323 -20.08 21.02 -42.26
CA CYS A 323 -20.96 20.11 -42.98
C CYS A 323 -20.97 20.47 -44.47
N LYS A 324 -20.62 19.53 -45.32
CA LYS A 324 -20.87 19.68 -46.76
C LYS A 324 -22.33 19.37 -47.04
N ALA A 325 -23.03 20.40 -47.44
CA ALA A 325 -24.48 20.34 -47.64
C ALA A 325 -24.87 19.34 -48.74
N PRO A 326 -25.84 18.46 -48.48
CA PRO A 326 -26.37 17.60 -49.51
C PRO A 326 -27.25 18.39 -50.52
N GLY A 327 -27.40 17.87 -51.70
CA GLY A 327 -28.41 18.42 -52.64
C GLY A 327 -29.84 18.22 -52.07
N GLY A 328 -30.70 19.22 -52.32
CA GLY A 328 -32.08 19.15 -51.82
C GLY A 328 -32.79 20.49 -51.89
N VAL A 329 -34.07 20.46 -51.54
CA VAL A 329 -34.93 21.65 -51.46
C VAL A 329 -35.45 21.73 -50.01
N PHE A 330 -34.94 22.68 -49.26
CA PHE A 330 -35.30 22.83 -47.84
C PHE A 330 -35.67 24.30 -47.55
N GLY A 331 -36.81 24.54 -46.93
CA GLY A 331 -37.13 25.81 -46.30
C GLY A 331 -37.09 25.65 -44.78
N GLY A 332 -36.33 26.48 -44.07
CA GLY A 332 -36.21 26.43 -42.58
C GLY A 332 -35.62 25.12 -42.05
N ALA A 333 -34.48 24.72 -42.59
CA ALA A 333 -33.86 23.47 -42.19
C ALA A 333 -33.29 23.54 -40.76
N VAL A 334 -33.50 22.46 -40.01
CA VAL A 334 -32.88 22.30 -38.67
C VAL A 334 -31.49 21.74 -38.85
N GLY A 335 -30.48 22.42 -38.28
CA GLY A 335 -29.15 21.91 -38.17
C GLY A 335 -29.04 20.92 -37.00
N VAL A 336 -28.58 19.72 -37.28
CA VAL A 336 -28.37 18.70 -36.23
C VAL A 336 -26.91 18.26 -36.25
N VAL A 337 -26.31 18.24 -35.09
CA VAL A 337 -24.96 17.65 -34.89
C VAL A 337 -25.09 16.48 -33.93
N SER A 338 -24.47 15.38 -34.30
CA SER A 338 -24.34 14.21 -33.43
C SER A 338 -22.89 13.92 -33.11
N ALA A 339 -22.61 13.67 -31.83
CA ALA A 339 -21.30 13.22 -31.32
C ALA A 339 -21.51 11.93 -30.50
N GLY A 340 -21.19 10.80 -31.11
CA GLY A 340 -21.56 9.51 -30.56
C GLY A 340 -23.08 9.33 -30.49
N VAL A 341 -23.57 9.01 -29.28
CA VAL A 341 -25.02 8.84 -29.04
C VAL A 341 -25.74 10.14 -28.70
N GLN A 342 -25.01 11.24 -28.50
CA GLN A 342 -25.58 12.54 -28.14
C GLN A 342 -25.86 13.40 -29.38
N ARG A 343 -26.92 14.18 -29.32
CA ARG A 343 -27.35 15.05 -30.42
C ARG A 343 -27.68 16.42 -29.89
N GLY A 344 -27.37 17.44 -30.69
CA GLY A 344 -27.79 18.81 -30.52
C GLY A 344 -28.41 19.33 -31.80
N SER A 345 -29.39 20.19 -31.71
CA SER A 345 -30.10 20.79 -32.86
C SER A 345 -30.45 22.25 -32.62
N ALA A 346 -30.55 23.01 -33.70
CA ALA A 346 -31.11 24.35 -33.71
C ALA A 346 -31.89 24.57 -35.01
N SER A 347 -32.92 25.36 -34.94
CA SER A 347 -33.59 25.90 -36.14
C SER A 347 -32.65 26.91 -36.80
N LEU A 348 -32.44 26.76 -38.07
CA LEU A 348 -31.53 27.59 -38.89
C LEU A 348 -32.29 28.57 -39.72
#